data_f5abed90421ff4ff4371ca21f418722f
#
_entry.id   f5abed90421ff4ff4371ca21f418722f
#
_cell.length_a   1.000
_cell.length_b   1.000
_cell.length_c   1.000
_cell.angle_alpha   90.00
_cell.angle_beta   90.00
_cell.angle_gamma   90.00
#
_symmetry.space_group_name_H-M   'P 1'
#
loop_
_entity.id
_entity.type
_entity.pdbx_description
1 polymer ?
#
loop_
_entity_poly.entity_id
_entity_poly.type
_entity_poly.pdbx_seq_one_letter_code
_entity_poly.pdbx_strand_id
1 'polypeptide(L)'
;MDTKTKSKFSTYSIVMMALFAAILCVSAYISIPLPNGTHITLLNFVITLIALVFPLAESFFIGLIWMLLGLVGVPVFVGGQAGPGYLFGTYGGFSFAFIFIAILIPIFRGKKYNRIRYTIVAMLSAVLVDAVGSLWIMIASGCSIKAAFVAGFLPFIALDL
;
A
#
# COMPACT_ATOMS: atom_id res chain seq x y z
N MET A 1 -37.90 -2.80 -22.06
CA MET A 1 -37.56 -1.86 -20.97
C MET A 1 -36.09 -2.18 -20.57
N ASP A 2 -35.17 -1.58 -21.39
CA ASP A 2 -33.71 -1.87 -21.21
C ASP A 2 -33.18 -1.01 -20.07
N THR A 3 -33.07 -1.60 -18.90
CA THR A 3 -32.27 -1.03 -17.80
C THR A 3 -30.78 -1.19 -18.14
N LYS A 4 -30.24 -0.29 -18.97
CA LYS A 4 -28.80 -0.11 -19.07
C LYS A 4 -28.30 0.38 -17.70
N THR A 5 -27.89 -0.56 -16.87
CA THR A 5 -27.11 -0.27 -15.67
C THR A 5 -25.84 0.43 -16.15
N LYS A 6 -25.79 1.76 -16.05
CA LYS A 6 -24.56 2.53 -16.37
C LYS A 6 -23.48 2.01 -15.42
N SER A 7 -22.56 1.21 -15.94
CA SER A 7 -21.37 0.80 -15.21
C SER A 7 -20.69 2.06 -14.68
N LYS A 8 -20.40 2.08 -13.38
CA LYS A 8 -19.77 3.21 -12.69
C LYS A 8 -18.35 3.47 -13.18
N PHE A 9 -17.74 2.47 -13.82
CA PHE A 9 -16.43 2.51 -14.44
C PHE A 9 -16.52 2.22 -15.93
N SER A 10 -15.71 2.95 -16.72
CA SER A 10 -15.55 2.65 -18.14
C SER A 10 -14.73 1.37 -18.33
N THR A 11 -14.83 0.72 -19.48
CA THR A 11 -13.99 -0.44 -19.82
C THR A 11 -12.50 -0.08 -19.71
N TYR A 12 -12.13 1.13 -20.13
CA TYR A 12 -10.77 1.63 -19.99
C TYR A 12 -10.32 1.68 -18.51
N SER A 13 -11.15 2.22 -17.61
CA SER A 13 -10.84 2.24 -16.16
C SER A 13 -10.63 0.83 -15.61
N ILE A 14 -11.48 -0.13 -16.00
CA ILE A 14 -11.36 -1.52 -15.54
C ILE A 14 -10.04 -2.14 -16.00
N VAL A 15 -9.67 -1.96 -17.27
CA VAL A 15 -8.40 -2.47 -17.81
C VAL A 15 -7.21 -1.85 -17.11
N MET A 16 -7.24 -0.54 -16.89
CA MET A 16 -6.18 0.16 -16.17
C MET A 16 -6.07 -0.29 -14.72
N MET A 17 -7.18 -0.46 -14.01
CA MET A 17 -7.16 -1.00 -12.63
C MET A 17 -6.58 -2.41 -12.59
N ALA A 18 -6.94 -3.30 -13.50
CA ALA A 18 -6.40 -4.65 -13.57
C ALA A 18 -4.89 -4.66 -13.86
N LEU A 19 -4.44 -3.82 -14.81
CA LEU A 19 -3.02 -3.68 -15.13
C LEU A 19 -2.20 -3.19 -13.93
N PHE A 20 -2.66 -2.15 -13.25
CA PHE A 20 -1.92 -1.60 -12.11
C PHE A 20 -2.02 -2.50 -10.87
N ALA A 21 -3.10 -3.26 -10.69
CA ALA A 21 -3.16 -4.32 -9.68
C ALA A 21 -2.11 -5.41 -9.96
N ALA A 22 -1.94 -5.82 -11.22
CA ALA A 22 -0.91 -6.78 -11.61
C ALA A 22 0.52 -6.23 -11.38
N ILE A 23 0.77 -4.96 -11.73
CA ILE A 23 2.05 -4.28 -11.44
C ILE A 23 2.32 -4.27 -9.93
N LEU A 24 1.30 -3.96 -9.13
CA LEU A 24 1.40 -3.95 -7.67
C LEU A 24 1.75 -5.35 -7.13
N CYS A 25 1.12 -6.41 -7.66
CA CYS A 25 1.44 -7.79 -7.30
C CYS A 25 2.91 -8.16 -7.62
N VAL A 26 3.40 -7.79 -8.80
CA VAL A 26 4.79 -8.07 -9.20
C VAL A 26 5.79 -7.27 -8.39
N SER A 27 5.47 -6.03 -8.02
CA SER A 27 6.35 -5.16 -7.25
C SER A 27 6.70 -5.70 -5.86
N ALA A 28 5.87 -6.59 -5.31
CA ALA A 28 6.12 -7.26 -4.03
C ALA A 28 7.35 -8.18 -4.05
N TYR A 29 7.71 -8.71 -5.21
CA TYR A 29 8.90 -9.57 -5.37
C TYR A 29 10.20 -8.76 -5.48
N ILE A 30 10.10 -7.48 -5.84
CA ILE A 30 11.26 -6.59 -5.89
C ILE A 30 11.47 -6.04 -4.49
N SER A 31 12.15 -6.83 -3.66
CA SER A 31 12.37 -6.51 -2.25
C SER A 31 13.79 -6.84 -1.81
N ILE A 32 14.32 -5.99 -0.94
CA ILE A 32 15.63 -6.17 -0.28
C ILE A 32 15.36 -6.53 1.17
N PRO A 33 15.67 -7.76 1.60
CA PRO A 33 15.50 -8.16 2.99
C PRO A 33 16.51 -7.43 3.89
N LEU A 34 16.05 -6.92 5.02
CA LEU A 34 16.85 -6.31 6.04
C LEU A 34 17.16 -7.32 7.16
N PRO A 35 18.28 -7.14 7.92
CA PRO A 35 18.67 -8.06 9.00
C PRO A 35 17.64 -8.17 10.13
N ASN A 36 16.76 -7.19 10.29
CA ASN A 36 15.68 -7.16 11.28
C ASN A 36 14.40 -7.90 10.85
N GLY A 37 14.42 -8.59 9.70
CA GLY A 37 13.27 -9.33 9.14
C GLY A 37 12.25 -8.47 8.40
N THR A 38 12.47 -7.17 8.28
CA THR A 38 11.69 -6.30 7.42
C THR A 38 12.24 -6.27 6.00
N HIS A 39 11.47 -5.74 5.03
CA HIS A 39 11.87 -5.68 3.63
C HIS A 39 11.67 -4.26 3.09
N ILE A 40 12.67 -3.73 2.40
CA ILE A 40 12.49 -2.56 1.53
C ILE A 40 11.89 -3.06 0.23
N THR A 41 10.72 -2.54 -0.16
CA THR A 41 10.01 -3.05 -1.34
C THR A 41 9.65 -1.94 -2.31
N LEU A 42 9.60 -2.28 -3.59
CA LEU A 42 9.06 -1.39 -4.62
C LEU A 42 7.55 -1.16 -4.44
N LEU A 43 6.90 -1.98 -3.62
CA LEU A 43 5.46 -1.96 -3.38
C LEU A 43 4.99 -0.63 -2.80
N ASN A 44 5.73 -0.06 -1.84
CA ASN A 44 5.45 1.24 -1.24
C ASN A 44 5.44 2.37 -2.30
N PHE A 45 6.44 2.40 -3.17
CA PHE A 45 6.51 3.34 -4.27
C PHE A 45 5.33 3.17 -5.25
N VAL A 46 5.04 1.93 -5.66
CA VAL A 46 3.98 1.64 -6.65
C VAL A 46 2.60 2.01 -6.11
N ILE A 47 2.27 1.67 -4.86
CA ILE A 47 0.96 2.02 -4.29
C ILE A 47 0.81 3.55 -4.12
N THR A 48 1.86 4.24 -3.73
CA THR A 48 1.89 5.71 -3.65
C THR A 48 1.69 6.33 -5.02
N LEU A 49 2.37 5.83 -6.05
CA LEU A 49 2.21 6.28 -7.43
C LEU A 49 0.76 6.07 -7.93
N ILE A 50 0.18 4.90 -7.68
CA ILE A 50 -1.22 4.60 -8.01
C ILE A 50 -2.14 5.64 -7.36
N ALA A 51 -1.96 5.88 -6.07
CA ALA A 51 -2.78 6.82 -5.33
C ALA A 51 -2.60 8.29 -5.78
N LEU A 52 -1.43 8.65 -6.29
CA LEU A 52 -1.17 9.98 -6.89
C LEU A 52 -1.76 10.14 -8.29
N VAL A 53 -1.91 9.08 -9.06
CA VAL A 53 -2.36 9.14 -10.46
C VAL A 53 -3.86 8.89 -10.58
N PHE A 54 -4.38 7.86 -9.92
CA PHE A 54 -5.76 7.41 -10.07
C PHE A 54 -6.74 8.18 -9.18
N PRO A 55 -8.01 8.32 -9.58
CA PRO A 55 -9.10 8.78 -8.72
C PRO A 55 -9.25 7.89 -7.48
N LEU A 56 -9.86 8.44 -6.44
CA LEU A 56 -10.08 7.76 -5.15
C LEU A 56 -10.66 6.34 -5.30
N ALA A 57 -11.73 6.19 -6.09
CA ALA A 57 -12.39 4.89 -6.24
C ALA A 57 -11.48 3.87 -6.93
N GLU A 58 -10.79 4.27 -8.00
CA GLU A 58 -9.90 3.39 -8.77
C GLU A 58 -8.67 3.00 -7.93
N SER A 59 -8.03 3.95 -7.25
CA SER A 59 -6.91 3.71 -6.35
C SER A 59 -7.28 2.73 -5.24
N PHE A 60 -8.42 2.94 -4.59
CA PHE A 60 -8.93 2.04 -3.56
C PHE A 60 -9.17 0.61 -4.10
N PHE A 61 -9.83 0.48 -5.26
CA PHE A 61 -10.10 -0.84 -5.84
C PHE A 61 -8.83 -1.57 -6.27
N ILE A 62 -7.81 -0.86 -6.79
CA ILE A 62 -6.51 -1.47 -7.11
C ILE A 62 -5.88 -2.06 -5.85
N GLY A 63 -5.79 -1.30 -4.77
CA GLY A 63 -5.27 -1.76 -3.49
C GLY A 63 -6.10 -2.91 -2.88
N LEU A 64 -7.43 -2.81 -2.98
CA LEU A 64 -8.34 -3.85 -2.48
C LEU A 64 -8.18 -5.16 -3.24
N ILE A 65 -8.10 -5.13 -4.57
CA ILE A 65 -7.86 -6.32 -5.40
C ILE A 65 -6.55 -6.99 -5.00
N TRP A 66 -5.47 -6.22 -4.87
CA TRP A 66 -4.18 -6.72 -4.42
C TRP A 66 -4.28 -7.39 -3.03
N MET A 67 -4.92 -6.75 -2.07
CA MET A 67 -5.09 -7.30 -0.73
C MET A 67 -5.93 -8.57 -0.73
N LEU A 68 -7.02 -8.63 -1.50
CA LEU A 68 -7.87 -9.82 -1.61
C LEU A 68 -7.13 -10.99 -2.28
N LEU A 69 -6.35 -10.74 -3.32
CA LEU A 69 -5.49 -11.77 -3.93
C LEU A 69 -4.51 -12.35 -2.90
N GLY A 70 -3.85 -11.50 -2.11
CA GLY A 70 -2.98 -11.95 -1.05
C GLY A 70 -3.72 -12.75 0.03
N LEU A 71 -4.92 -12.33 0.40
CA LEU A 71 -5.74 -13.00 1.41
C LEU A 71 -6.16 -14.42 0.99
N VAL A 72 -6.51 -14.63 -0.28
CA VAL A 72 -6.88 -15.96 -0.83
C VAL A 72 -5.68 -16.87 -1.11
N GLY A 73 -4.46 -16.40 -0.83
CA GLY A 73 -3.26 -17.23 -0.90
C GLY A 73 -2.38 -16.98 -2.13
N VAL A 74 -2.68 -15.98 -2.98
CA VAL A 74 -1.75 -15.59 -4.04
C VAL A 74 -0.55 -14.89 -3.40
N PRO A 75 0.71 -15.26 -3.73
CA PRO A 75 1.90 -14.74 -3.07
C PRO A 75 2.26 -13.32 -3.57
N VAL A 76 1.45 -12.33 -3.18
CA VAL A 76 1.55 -10.93 -3.62
C VAL A 76 1.90 -9.96 -2.49
N PHE A 77 2.07 -10.45 -1.28
CA PHE A 77 2.56 -9.65 -0.17
C PHE A 77 4.09 -9.56 -0.18
N VAL A 78 4.63 -8.70 0.66
CA VAL A 78 6.07 -8.42 0.75
C VAL A 78 6.88 -9.72 0.84
N GLY A 79 7.89 -9.86 -0.03
CA GLY A 79 8.73 -11.06 -0.08
C GLY A 79 8.02 -12.32 -0.58
N GLY A 80 6.93 -12.19 -1.36
CA GLY A 80 6.18 -13.32 -1.89
C GLY A 80 5.32 -14.04 -0.85
N GLN A 81 5.01 -13.38 0.25
CA GLN A 81 4.12 -13.92 1.28
C GLN A 81 2.65 -13.89 0.85
N ALA A 82 1.83 -14.70 1.52
CA ALA A 82 0.41 -14.83 1.22
C ALA A 82 -0.41 -15.26 2.44
N GLY A 83 -1.71 -15.13 2.32
CA GLY A 83 -2.69 -15.66 3.25
C GLY A 83 -2.98 -14.78 4.46
N PRO A 84 -4.02 -15.16 5.24
CA PRO A 84 -4.42 -14.43 6.43
C PRO A 84 -3.34 -14.43 7.52
N GLY A 85 -2.50 -15.48 7.58
CA GLY A 85 -1.40 -15.56 8.53
C GLY A 85 -0.37 -14.43 8.39
N TYR A 86 -0.12 -13.95 7.16
CA TYR A 86 0.72 -12.77 6.93
C TYR A 86 0.01 -11.49 7.36
N LEU A 87 -1.28 -11.29 6.96
CA LEU A 87 -2.04 -10.08 7.25
C LEU A 87 -2.22 -9.84 8.75
N PHE A 88 -2.42 -10.90 9.51
CA PHE A 88 -2.58 -10.82 10.96
C PHE A 88 -1.27 -11.09 11.72
N GLY A 89 -0.19 -11.36 10.99
CA GLY A 89 1.15 -11.52 11.54
C GLY A 89 1.82 -10.18 11.84
N THR A 90 3.07 -10.24 12.28
CA THR A 90 3.86 -9.09 12.76
C THR A 90 3.95 -7.92 11.76
N TYR A 91 4.01 -8.21 10.47
CA TYR A 91 4.20 -7.19 9.42
C TYR A 91 2.93 -6.85 8.63
N GLY A 92 1.78 -7.42 8.98
CA GLY A 92 0.51 -7.20 8.27
C GLY A 92 0.01 -5.75 8.32
N GLY A 93 0.40 -4.99 9.34
CA GLY A 93 0.05 -3.58 9.49
C GLY A 93 0.45 -2.70 8.31
N PHE A 94 1.57 -2.99 7.66
CA PHE A 94 1.99 -2.29 6.45
C PHE A 94 1.00 -2.50 5.29
N SER A 95 0.46 -3.71 5.14
CA SER A 95 -0.54 -4.00 4.10
C SER A 95 -1.85 -3.23 4.34
N PHE A 96 -2.29 -3.10 5.59
CA PHE A 96 -3.43 -2.25 5.94
C PHE A 96 -3.13 -0.78 5.69
N ALA A 97 -1.93 -0.31 6.04
CA ALA A 97 -1.50 1.06 5.77
C ALA A 97 -1.55 1.41 4.28
N PHE A 98 -1.22 0.48 3.38
CA PHE A 98 -1.32 0.68 1.94
C PHE A 98 -2.75 0.95 1.47
N ILE A 99 -3.76 0.30 2.05
CA ILE A 99 -5.17 0.63 1.76
C ILE A 99 -5.51 2.03 2.27
N PHE A 100 -5.03 2.41 3.46
CA PHE A 100 -5.26 3.77 3.97
C PHE A 100 -4.67 4.83 3.06
N ILE A 101 -3.43 4.69 2.59
CA ILE A 101 -2.83 5.68 1.67
C ILE A 101 -3.50 5.68 0.30
N ALA A 102 -3.99 4.55 -0.20
CA ALA A 102 -4.77 4.48 -1.43
C ALA A 102 -6.07 5.31 -1.37
N ILE A 103 -6.59 5.56 -0.17
CA ILE A 103 -7.74 6.44 0.08
C ILE A 103 -7.30 7.88 0.36
N LEU A 104 -6.32 8.07 1.25
CA LEU A 104 -5.94 9.39 1.75
C LEU A 104 -5.25 10.26 0.69
N ILE A 105 -4.31 9.69 -0.06
CA ILE A 105 -3.55 10.44 -1.07
C ILE A 105 -4.48 11.10 -2.11
N PRO A 106 -5.44 10.39 -2.76
CA PRO A 106 -6.33 11.00 -3.74
C PRO A 106 -7.19 12.15 -3.15
N ILE A 107 -7.52 12.08 -1.85
CA ILE A 107 -8.27 13.14 -1.16
C ILE A 107 -7.39 14.38 -0.98
N PHE A 108 -6.17 14.20 -0.48
CA PHE A 108 -5.29 15.32 -0.10
C PHE A 108 -4.50 15.90 -1.26
N ARG A 109 -4.21 15.14 -2.34
CA ARG A 109 -3.47 15.65 -3.51
C ARG A 109 -4.20 16.78 -4.26
N GLY A 110 -5.56 16.82 -4.14
CA GLY A 110 -6.39 17.80 -4.84
C GLY A 110 -6.62 17.45 -6.31
N LYS A 111 -7.46 18.26 -7.00
CA LYS A 111 -7.87 18.04 -8.40
C LYS A 111 -6.88 18.58 -9.42
N LYS A 112 -6.11 19.61 -9.07
CA LYS A 112 -5.11 20.22 -9.96
C LYS A 112 -3.72 19.74 -9.56
N TYR A 113 -2.92 19.36 -10.55
CA TYR A 113 -1.52 19.02 -10.33
C TYR A 113 -0.76 20.21 -9.74
N ASN A 114 -0.11 19.97 -8.61
CA ASN A 114 0.81 20.90 -7.97
C ASN A 114 1.99 20.09 -7.42
N ARG A 115 3.18 20.31 -8.01
CA ARG A 115 4.38 19.55 -7.66
C ARG A 115 4.66 19.53 -6.17
N ILE A 116 4.60 20.69 -5.51
CA ILE A 116 4.90 20.81 -4.08
C ILE A 116 3.89 19.99 -3.26
N ARG A 117 2.59 20.15 -3.56
CA ARG A 117 1.52 19.42 -2.84
C ARG A 117 1.63 17.92 -3.02
N TYR A 118 1.91 17.45 -4.25
CA TYR A 118 2.09 16.03 -4.53
C TYR A 118 3.29 15.45 -3.80
N THR A 119 4.42 16.17 -3.78
CA THR A 119 5.62 15.75 -3.02
C THR A 119 5.33 15.67 -1.52
N ILE A 120 4.71 16.71 -0.94
CA ILE A 120 4.37 16.73 0.49
C ILE A 120 3.44 15.57 0.84
N VAL A 121 2.38 15.34 0.04
CA VAL A 121 1.43 14.25 0.30
C VAL A 121 2.10 12.88 0.17
N ALA A 122 3.01 12.70 -0.79
CA ALA A 122 3.78 11.45 -0.93
C ALA A 122 4.70 11.21 0.29
N MET A 123 5.45 12.22 0.73
CA MET A 123 6.31 12.12 1.91
C MET A 123 5.51 11.83 3.19
N LEU A 124 4.39 12.52 3.39
CA LEU A 124 3.52 12.28 4.53
C LEU A 124 2.89 10.88 4.50
N SER A 125 2.59 10.34 3.30
CA SER A 125 2.06 8.98 3.19
C SER A 125 3.10 7.92 3.53
N ALA A 126 4.37 8.11 3.19
CA ALA A 126 5.46 7.23 3.58
C ALA A 126 5.59 7.18 5.11
N VAL A 127 5.68 8.35 5.75
CA VAL A 127 5.72 8.45 7.22
C VAL A 127 4.50 7.79 7.87
N LEU A 128 3.32 7.91 7.27
CA LEU A 128 2.10 7.30 7.79
C LEU A 128 2.16 5.77 7.69
N VAL A 129 2.64 5.21 6.57
CA VAL A 129 2.82 3.77 6.39
C VAL A 129 3.77 3.22 7.46
N ASP A 130 4.92 3.88 7.67
CA ASP A 130 5.90 3.47 8.67
C ASP A 130 5.35 3.55 10.09
N ALA A 131 4.60 4.61 10.41
CA ALA A 131 3.97 4.77 11.70
C ALA A 131 2.92 3.69 11.98
N VAL A 132 2.01 3.44 11.03
CA VAL A 132 0.97 2.40 11.17
C VAL A 132 1.59 1.01 11.24
N GLY A 133 2.58 0.71 10.39
CA GLY A 133 3.31 -0.55 10.40
C GLY A 133 4.02 -0.78 11.74
N SER A 134 4.70 0.23 12.27
CA SER A 134 5.40 0.17 13.56
C SER A 134 4.44 -0.03 14.73
N LEU A 135 3.32 0.69 14.75
CA LEU A 135 2.26 0.49 15.76
C LEU A 135 1.70 -0.93 15.71
N TRP A 136 1.50 -1.46 14.51
CA TRP A 136 1.04 -2.84 14.35
C TRP A 136 2.06 -3.85 14.86
N ILE A 137 3.37 -3.68 14.57
CA ILE A 137 4.44 -4.52 15.10
C ILE A 137 4.37 -4.53 16.64
N MET A 138 4.22 -3.37 17.26
CA MET A 138 4.10 -3.26 18.72
C MET A 138 2.92 -4.10 19.27
N ILE A 139 1.76 -4.01 18.64
CA ILE A 139 0.55 -4.72 19.06
C ILE A 139 0.68 -6.23 18.80
N ALA A 140 1.14 -6.61 17.62
CA ALA A 140 1.21 -8.02 17.20
C ALA A 140 2.32 -8.81 17.90
N SER A 141 3.45 -8.15 18.22
CA SER A 141 4.61 -8.79 18.85
C SER A 141 4.71 -8.56 20.35
N GLY A 142 3.86 -7.67 20.92
CA GLY A 142 3.96 -7.30 22.33
C GLY A 142 5.28 -6.61 22.73
N CYS A 143 6.02 -6.07 21.76
CA CYS A 143 7.32 -5.45 22.00
C CYS A 143 7.17 -4.01 22.52
N SER A 144 8.25 -3.46 23.09
CA SER A 144 8.25 -2.08 23.56
C SER A 144 8.16 -1.09 22.39
N ILE A 145 7.64 0.11 22.65
CA ILE A 145 7.56 1.22 21.67
C ILE A 145 8.92 1.49 21.01
N LYS A 146 10.01 1.46 21.81
CA LYS A 146 11.38 1.67 21.30
C LYS A 146 11.78 0.57 20.30
N ALA A 147 11.48 -0.70 20.59
CA ALA A 147 11.79 -1.81 19.71
C ALA A 147 10.98 -1.76 18.41
N ALA A 148 9.69 -1.45 18.48
CA ALA A 148 8.82 -1.29 17.31
C ALA A 148 9.28 -0.12 16.42
N PHE A 149 9.68 1.00 17.01
CA PHE A 149 10.20 2.16 16.30
C PHE A 149 11.51 1.86 15.56
N VAL A 150 12.43 1.18 16.22
CA VAL A 150 13.73 0.78 15.63
C VAL A 150 13.52 -0.28 14.53
N ALA A 151 12.56 -1.18 14.68
CA ALA A 151 12.32 -2.26 13.71
C ALA A 151 11.49 -1.80 12.50
N GLY A 152 10.49 -0.94 12.72
CA GLY A 152 9.47 -0.63 11.72
C GLY A 152 9.52 0.80 11.17
N PHE A 153 10.14 1.75 11.85
CA PHE A 153 10.14 3.17 11.42
C PHE A 153 11.52 3.62 10.93
N LEU A 154 12.55 3.38 11.72
CA LEU A 154 13.89 3.92 11.50
C LEU A 154 14.56 3.43 10.20
N PRO A 155 14.42 2.16 9.78
CA PRO A 155 15.01 1.69 8.53
C PRO A 155 14.35 2.26 7.28
N PHE A 156 13.07 2.61 7.35
CA PHE A 156 12.27 3.03 6.20
C PHE A 156 12.30 4.54 5.99
N ILE A 157 12.26 5.34 7.04
CA ILE A 157 12.21 6.81 6.92
C ILE A 157 13.41 7.39 6.15
N ALA A 158 14.58 6.75 6.23
CA ALA A 158 15.78 7.19 5.52
C ALA A 158 15.76 6.82 4.03
N LEU A 159 14.86 5.92 3.61
CA LEU A 159 14.78 5.35 2.26
C LEU A 159 13.52 5.78 1.52
N ASP A 160 12.45 6.10 2.25
CA ASP A 160 11.15 6.48 1.70
C ASP A 160 11.01 8.01 1.53
N LEU A 161 11.93 8.82 2.07
CA LEU A 161 12.01 10.28 1.92
C LEU A 161 13.07 10.70 0.92
#